data_ec10cb23e234638b8959fdf33dac5188
#
_entry.id   ec10cb23e234638b8959fdf33dac5188
#
_cell.length_a   1.000
_cell.length_b   1.000
_cell.length_c   1.000
_cell.angle_alpha   90.00
_cell.angle_beta   90.00
_cell.angle_gamma   90.00
#
_symmetry.space_group_name_H-M   'P 1'
#
loop_
_entity.id
_entity.type
_entity.pdbx_description
1 polymer ?
#
loop_
_entity_poly.entity_id
_entity_poly.type
_entity_poly.pdbx_seq_one_letter_code
_entity_poly.pdbx_strand_id
1 'polypeptide(L)'
;MLCPSGLISGRIGKGKQTVAPVTSSKYDLEVALEFRSLDRFLYRVSDLNSLGDELELDAEIAERLDNCHLYLLGKRPRLSFVPGSLRVSDDSVACAVAYSIEGVSRSHEVTFPRHLFLKEEQTIEVSSYPHRELVSRDSSGTLTGTTLLANHAHQIPDLDQRAKDLEIVYVGKGLRRSAQDRLKHHSTLQEILADINSYDPDSEVFALVYAFEYKKPGIASPNVPGEITGQAAGARLRRARAYAPSIDQQIALVEAASIAYFQTSRYNSQYLDFPRPTHRILREVYKADFAALIVNIDSTDLGGLRTYSEKAVAAAFHPILVDFRKLENRSSWFRQSGVPG
;
A
#
# COMPACT_ATOMS: atom_id res chain seq x y z
N MET A 1 -42.15 29.23 -30.63
CA MET A 1 -43.03 28.07 -30.31
C MET A 1 -42.21 27.16 -29.40
N LEU A 2 -42.55 27.18 -28.12
CA LEU A 2 -42.70 26.11 -27.12
C LEU A 2 -41.56 25.05 -26.99
N CYS A 3 -40.86 25.12 -25.89
CA CYS A 3 -40.28 24.00 -25.14
C CYS A 3 -41.30 22.89 -24.81
N PRO A 4 -40.86 21.67 -24.45
CA PRO A 4 -40.77 21.42 -22.99
C PRO A 4 -39.54 20.61 -22.54
N SER A 5 -39.01 21.08 -21.47
CA SER A 5 -38.51 20.47 -20.23
C SER A 5 -38.78 18.97 -19.99
N GLY A 6 -37.71 18.20 -19.78
CA GLY A 6 -37.72 16.87 -19.22
C GLY A 6 -36.57 16.67 -18.26
N LEU A 7 -36.76 17.04 -17.00
CA LEU A 7 -35.91 16.71 -15.85
C LEU A 7 -35.98 15.19 -15.61
N ILE A 8 -34.87 14.48 -15.84
CA ILE A 8 -34.70 13.11 -15.35
C ILE A 8 -33.93 13.19 -14.04
N SER A 9 -34.66 13.15 -12.94
CA SER A 9 -34.17 12.96 -11.59
C SER A 9 -33.63 11.53 -11.43
N GLY A 10 -32.33 11.36 -11.60
CA GLY A 10 -31.64 10.13 -11.24
C GLY A 10 -31.48 10.05 -9.71
N ARG A 11 -32.31 9.27 -9.03
CA ARG A 11 -32.11 8.89 -7.63
C ARG A 11 -30.80 8.12 -7.51
N ILE A 12 -29.80 8.74 -6.89
CA ILE A 12 -28.62 8.06 -6.37
C ILE A 12 -29.11 7.13 -5.26
N GLY A 13 -29.20 5.85 -5.56
CA GLY A 13 -29.45 4.82 -4.56
C GLY A 13 -28.26 4.74 -3.60
N LYS A 14 -28.41 5.33 -2.42
CA LYS A 14 -27.54 5.04 -1.28
C LYS A 14 -27.77 3.57 -0.89
N GLY A 15 -26.93 2.68 -1.41
CA GLY A 15 -26.85 1.31 -0.93
C GLY A 15 -26.31 1.35 0.50
N LYS A 16 -27.20 1.45 1.48
CA LYS A 16 -26.89 1.11 2.86
C LYS A 16 -26.58 -0.39 2.86
N GLN A 17 -25.32 -0.76 2.97
CA GLN A 17 -24.96 -2.06 3.50
C GLN A 17 -25.53 -2.09 4.94
N THR A 18 -26.69 -2.63 5.12
CA THR A 18 -27.26 -3.00 6.41
C THR A 18 -26.43 -4.20 6.89
N VAL A 19 -25.37 -3.92 7.63
CA VAL A 19 -24.75 -4.91 8.50
C VAL A 19 -25.85 -5.31 9.49
N ALA A 20 -26.26 -6.59 9.43
CA ALA A 20 -27.24 -7.12 10.39
C ALA A 20 -26.75 -6.80 11.80
N PRO A 21 -27.58 -6.29 12.69
CA PRO A 21 -27.15 -5.97 14.04
C PRO A 21 -26.60 -7.22 14.70
N VAL A 22 -25.35 -7.15 15.19
CA VAL A 22 -24.75 -8.19 16.01
C VAL A 22 -25.57 -8.26 17.29
N THR A 23 -26.38 -9.31 17.44
CA THR A 23 -27.32 -9.46 18.53
C THR A 23 -26.67 -9.90 19.84
N SER A 24 -25.46 -10.46 19.80
CA SER A 24 -24.65 -10.80 20.96
C SER A 24 -23.15 -10.76 20.65
N SER A 25 -22.35 -10.55 21.68
CA SER A 25 -20.89 -10.73 21.62
C SER A 25 -20.50 -11.96 22.40
N LYS A 26 -19.39 -12.63 22.01
CA LYS A 26 -18.91 -13.81 22.75
C LYS A 26 -18.39 -13.43 24.15
N TYR A 27 -17.77 -12.27 24.27
CA TYR A 27 -17.15 -11.77 25.51
C TYR A 27 -17.52 -10.32 25.78
N ASP A 28 -17.51 -9.92 27.06
CA ASP A 28 -17.67 -8.52 27.48
C ASP A 28 -16.56 -7.61 26.93
N LEU A 29 -15.37 -8.17 26.75
CA LEU A 29 -14.22 -7.49 26.14
C LEU A 29 -13.72 -8.30 24.96
N GLU A 30 -13.74 -7.71 23.79
CA GLU A 30 -13.17 -8.31 22.58
C GLU A 30 -11.73 -7.87 22.37
N VAL A 31 -10.92 -8.76 21.79
CA VAL A 31 -9.49 -8.55 21.60
C VAL A 31 -9.14 -8.75 20.14
N ALA A 32 -8.44 -7.81 19.54
CA ALA A 32 -7.95 -7.86 18.17
C ALA A 32 -6.42 -7.91 18.13
N LEU A 33 -5.89 -8.64 17.14
CA LEU A 33 -4.50 -8.48 16.72
C LEU A 33 -4.38 -7.17 15.97
N GLU A 34 -3.35 -6.37 16.24
CA GLU A 34 -3.11 -5.13 15.55
C GLU A 34 -1.68 -5.06 15.02
N PHE A 35 -1.55 -4.81 13.71
CA PHE A 35 -0.29 -4.53 13.03
C PHE A 35 -0.33 -3.15 12.42
N ARG A 36 0.75 -2.39 12.60
CA ARG A 36 0.92 -1.07 12.01
C ARG A 36 2.14 -1.04 11.13
N SER A 37 2.04 -0.38 9.99
CA SER A 37 3.21 -0.06 9.19
C SER A 37 4.11 0.90 9.98
N LEU A 38 5.39 0.54 10.09
CA LEU A 38 6.41 1.31 10.80
C LEU A 38 7.24 2.11 9.80
N ASP A 39 7.96 1.41 8.93
CA ASP A 39 8.75 1.98 7.86
C ASP A 39 8.14 1.66 6.50
N ARG A 40 8.38 2.56 5.53
CA ARG A 40 7.92 2.40 4.16
C ARG A 40 8.82 3.12 3.19
N PHE A 41 8.98 2.53 2.00
CA PHE A 41 9.77 3.12 0.91
C PHE A 41 9.06 2.86 -0.40
N LEU A 42 9.13 3.86 -1.30
CA LEU A 42 8.62 3.78 -2.66
C LEU A 42 9.79 3.89 -3.63
N TYR A 43 9.89 2.97 -4.58
CA TYR A 43 10.87 3.03 -5.67
C TYR A 43 10.34 2.39 -6.94
N ARG A 44 10.87 2.81 -8.08
CA ARG A 44 10.56 2.15 -9.35
C ARG A 44 11.20 0.76 -9.36
N VAL A 45 10.47 -0.20 -9.91
CA VAL A 45 10.99 -1.56 -10.06
C VAL A 45 12.22 -1.60 -10.99
N SER A 46 12.32 -0.69 -11.98
CA SER A 46 13.50 -0.55 -12.84
C SER A 46 14.78 -0.22 -12.06
N ASP A 47 14.67 0.42 -10.90
CA ASP A 47 15.82 0.89 -10.12
C ASP A 47 16.26 -0.12 -9.05
N LEU A 48 15.55 -1.26 -8.94
CA LEU A 48 15.85 -2.31 -7.94
C LEU A 48 17.29 -2.83 -7.99
N ASN A 49 17.89 -2.90 -9.16
CA ASN A 49 19.25 -3.44 -9.33
C ASN A 49 20.32 -2.38 -9.01
N SER A 50 20.03 -1.09 -9.22
CA SER A 50 20.95 0.01 -8.94
C SER A 50 20.91 0.47 -7.48
N LEU A 51 19.84 0.17 -6.74
CA LEU A 51 19.71 0.53 -5.32
C LEU A 51 20.82 -0.04 -4.41
N GLY A 52 21.57 -1.04 -4.85
CA GLY A 52 22.69 -1.63 -4.10
C GLY A 52 24.06 -1.08 -4.48
N ASP A 53 24.22 -0.55 -5.69
CA ASP A 53 25.53 -0.20 -6.26
C ASP A 53 25.76 1.32 -6.32
N GLU A 54 24.72 2.13 -6.39
CA GLU A 54 24.81 3.60 -6.58
C GLU A 54 24.47 4.42 -5.36
N LEU A 55 23.82 3.85 -4.35
CA LEU A 55 23.53 4.52 -3.09
C LEU A 55 24.44 3.94 -2.02
N GLU A 56 25.44 4.71 -1.58
CA GLU A 56 25.88 4.65 -0.18
C GLU A 56 24.68 5.04 0.68
N LEU A 57 23.70 4.11 0.80
CA LEU A 57 22.58 4.27 1.71
C LEU A 57 23.18 4.49 3.09
N ASP A 58 22.74 5.54 3.76
CA ASP A 58 22.97 5.71 5.18
C ASP A 58 22.65 4.36 5.87
N ALA A 59 23.54 3.89 6.73
CA ALA A 59 23.40 2.60 7.41
C ALA A 59 22.04 2.45 8.11
N GLU A 60 21.49 3.55 8.64
CA GLU A 60 20.15 3.59 9.25
C GLU A 60 19.04 3.32 8.21
N ILE A 61 19.13 3.92 7.02
CA ILE A 61 18.15 3.69 5.94
C ILE A 61 18.25 2.25 5.43
N ALA A 62 19.45 1.71 5.29
CA ALA A 62 19.67 0.34 4.88
C ALA A 62 19.03 -0.65 5.87
N GLU A 63 19.26 -0.47 7.19
CA GLU A 63 18.66 -1.29 8.24
C GLU A 63 17.13 -1.23 8.21
N ARG A 64 16.55 -0.04 8.06
CA ARG A 64 15.09 0.14 7.97
C ARG A 64 14.51 -0.53 6.73
N LEU A 65 15.20 -0.47 5.60
CA LEU A 65 14.79 -1.14 4.36
C LEU A 65 14.86 -2.67 4.49
N ASP A 66 15.89 -3.20 5.15
CA ASP A 66 16.04 -4.64 5.39
C ASP A 66 14.94 -5.21 6.29
N ASN A 67 14.36 -4.39 7.16
CA ASN A 67 13.22 -4.77 7.98
C ASN A 67 11.88 -4.74 7.22
N CYS A 68 11.85 -4.24 5.98
CA CYS A 68 10.65 -4.27 5.15
C CYS A 68 10.44 -5.67 4.57
N HIS A 69 9.38 -6.34 5.00
CA HIS A 69 9.06 -7.71 4.58
C HIS A 69 7.78 -7.85 3.77
N LEU A 70 6.94 -6.84 3.74
CA LEU A 70 5.76 -6.78 2.85
C LEU A 70 6.05 -5.82 1.70
N TYR A 71 5.58 -6.17 0.51
CA TYR A 71 5.58 -5.24 -0.62
C TYR A 71 4.27 -5.26 -1.38
N LEU A 72 3.88 -4.09 -1.85
CA LEU A 72 2.80 -3.88 -2.79
C LEU A 72 3.41 -3.48 -4.12
N LEU A 73 3.12 -4.21 -5.20
CA LEU A 73 3.44 -3.75 -6.54
C LEU A 73 2.26 -2.96 -7.06
N GLY A 74 2.55 -1.75 -7.49
CA GLY A 74 1.56 -0.87 -8.05
C GLY A 74 2.02 -0.29 -9.38
N LYS A 75 1.06 0.17 -10.18
CA LYS A 75 1.32 0.85 -11.44
C LYS A 75 0.65 2.21 -11.47
N ARG A 76 1.21 3.12 -12.23
CA ARG A 76 0.60 4.41 -12.61
C ARG A 76 1.18 4.89 -13.93
N PRO A 77 0.53 5.86 -14.59
CA PRO A 77 1.07 6.47 -15.81
C PRO A 77 2.51 6.93 -15.64
N ARG A 78 3.31 6.69 -16.66
CA ARG A 78 4.69 7.10 -16.75
C ARG A 78 4.78 8.61 -16.96
N LEU A 79 5.53 9.29 -16.09
CA LEU A 79 5.74 10.72 -16.16
C LEU A 79 7.11 11.03 -16.77
N SER A 80 7.16 12.04 -17.64
CA SER A 80 8.41 12.59 -18.18
C SER A 80 8.36 14.11 -18.25
N PHE A 81 9.52 14.75 -18.13
CA PHE A 81 9.64 16.17 -18.41
C PHE A 81 9.60 16.42 -19.92
N VAL A 82 8.97 17.49 -20.32
CA VAL A 82 8.99 17.93 -21.73
C VAL A 82 10.33 18.63 -22.00
N PRO A 83 11.17 18.13 -22.93
CA PRO A 83 12.44 18.77 -23.26
C PRO A 83 12.27 20.22 -23.68
N GLY A 84 13.16 21.10 -23.18
CA GLY A 84 13.12 22.53 -23.49
C GLY A 84 12.04 23.33 -22.75
N SER A 85 11.20 22.69 -21.92
CA SER A 85 10.20 23.40 -21.12
C SER A 85 10.74 23.94 -19.80
N LEU A 86 11.92 23.51 -19.36
CA LEU A 86 12.51 23.91 -18.09
C LEU A 86 12.86 25.40 -18.08
N ARG A 87 12.33 26.11 -17.10
CA ARG A 87 12.60 27.52 -16.80
C ARG A 87 13.00 27.66 -15.35
N VAL A 88 14.12 28.29 -15.10
CA VAL A 88 14.63 28.56 -13.76
C VAL A 88 14.63 30.04 -13.50
N SER A 89 14.01 30.48 -12.41
CA SER A 89 14.05 31.86 -11.90
C SER A 89 14.74 31.89 -10.53
N ASP A 90 14.82 33.07 -9.93
CA ASP A 90 15.48 33.25 -8.62
C ASP A 90 14.74 32.48 -7.52
N ASP A 91 13.45 32.30 -7.61
CA ASP A 91 12.58 31.70 -6.59
C ASP A 91 11.89 30.40 -7.00
N SER A 92 11.87 30.07 -8.30
CA SER A 92 11.11 28.93 -8.81
C SER A 92 11.79 28.15 -9.94
N VAL A 93 11.39 26.90 -10.09
CA VAL A 93 11.68 25.99 -11.19
C VAL A 93 10.35 25.59 -11.82
N ALA A 94 10.12 25.98 -13.07
CA ALA A 94 8.93 25.65 -13.83
C ALA A 94 9.27 24.74 -15.02
N CYS A 95 8.40 23.78 -15.31
CA CYS A 95 8.55 22.87 -16.46
C CYS A 95 7.20 22.25 -16.83
N ALA A 96 7.13 21.68 -18.03
CA ALA A 96 5.97 20.87 -18.42
C ALA A 96 6.26 19.39 -18.19
N VAL A 97 5.25 18.68 -17.68
CA VAL A 97 5.25 17.22 -17.45
C VAL A 97 4.31 16.58 -18.46
N ALA A 98 4.81 15.57 -19.20
CA ALA A 98 4.04 14.79 -20.14
C ALA A 98 3.76 13.40 -19.58
N TYR A 99 2.57 12.87 -19.87
CA TYR A 99 2.13 11.52 -19.56
C TYR A 99 1.02 11.09 -20.50
N SER A 100 0.77 9.78 -20.56
CA SER A 100 -0.37 9.23 -21.32
C SER A 100 -1.27 8.43 -20.40
N ILE A 101 -2.57 8.49 -20.66
CA ILE A 101 -3.58 7.67 -19.99
C ILE A 101 -4.47 7.07 -21.09
N GLU A 102 -4.52 5.73 -21.14
CA GLU A 102 -5.30 4.99 -22.14
C GLU A 102 -4.94 5.42 -23.60
N GLY A 103 -3.65 5.62 -23.86
CA GLY A 103 -3.13 6.06 -25.17
C GLY A 103 -3.37 7.54 -25.49
N VAL A 104 -3.98 8.31 -24.58
CA VAL A 104 -4.21 9.74 -24.76
C VAL A 104 -3.10 10.53 -24.09
N SER A 105 -2.26 11.19 -24.90
CA SER A 105 -1.17 12.05 -24.40
C SER A 105 -1.72 13.32 -23.74
N ARG A 106 -1.12 13.69 -22.63
CA ARG A 106 -1.45 14.85 -21.80
C ARG A 106 -0.18 15.58 -21.43
N SER A 107 -0.31 16.87 -21.16
CA SER A 107 0.76 17.71 -20.62
C SER A 107 0.21 18.60 -19.53
N HIS A 108 1.04 18.86 -18.51
CA HIS A 108 0.69 19.69 -17.37
C HIS A 108 1.88 20.57 -16.98
N GLU A 109 1.66 21.90 -16.87
CA GLU A 109 2.68 22.83 -16.39
C GLU A 109 2.81 22.72 -14.87
N VAL A 110 4.04 22.61 -14.39
CA VAL A 110 4.34 22.51 -12.96
C VAL A 110 5.32 23.58 -12.56
N THR A 111 5.16 24.12 -11.36
CA THR A 111 6.08 25.08 -10.76
C THR A 111 6.39 24.66 -9.33
N PHE A 112 7.66 24.61 -9.02
CA PHE A 112 8.17 24.25 -7.70
C PHE A 112 9.02 25.40 -7.14
N PRO A 113 9.04 25.58 -5.81
CA PRO A 113 10.02 26.47 -5.18
C PRO A 113 11.45 26.02 -5.50
N ARG A 114 12.30 26.97 -5.92
CA ARG A 114 13.69 26.67 -6.33
C ARG A 114 14.50 25.96 -5.23
N HIS A 115 14.34 26.36 -3.97
CA HIS A 115 15.07 25.80 -2.84
C HIS A 115 14.84 24.30 -2.61
N LEU A 116 13.80 23.69 -3.21
CA LEU A 116 13.56 22.25 -3.14
C LEU A 116 14.52 21.46 -4.03
N PHE A 117 15.10 22.08 -5.06
CA PHE A 117 15.92 21.42 -6.07
C PHE A 117 17.35 21.97 -6.15
N LEU A 118 17.55 23.20 -5.78
CA LEU A 118 18.80 23.92 -6.00
C LEU A 118 19.29 24.60 -4.73
N LYS A 119 20.56 24.38 -4.41
CA LYS A 119 21.33 25.28 -3.54
C LYS A 119 21.86 26.45 -4.36
N GLU A 120 22.39 27.46 -3.68
CA GLU A 120 23.06 28.56 -4.35
C GLU A 120 24.19 28.04 -5.26
N GLU A 121 24.37 28.67 -6.43
CA GLU A 121 25.39 28.33 -7.44
C GLU A 121 25.23 26.98 -8.17
N GLN A 122 24.10 26.28 -8.00
CA GLN A 122 23.83 25.06 -8.75
C GLN A 122 23.02 25.33 -10.02
N THR A 123 23.27 24.53 -11.06
CA THR A 123 22.44 24.44 -12.26
C THR A 123 21.55 23.22 -12.22
N ILE A 124 20.43 23.25 -12.94
CA ILE A 124 19.51 22.15 -13.10
C ILE A 124 19.19 21.93 -14.57
N GLU A 125 19.12 20.69 -14.98
CA GLU A 125 18.79 20.26 -16.34
C GLU A 125 17.85 19.06 -16.32
N VAL A 126 17.09 18.88 -17.40
CA VAL A 126 16.32 17.66 -17.62
C VAL A 126 17.28 16.57 -18.10
N SER A 127 17.18 15.37 -17.52
CA SER A 127 17.98 14.22 -17.94
C SER A 127 17.81 13.91 -19.45
N SER A 128 18.77 13.19 -20.04
CA SER A 128 18.60 12.64 -21.38
C SER A 128 17.36 11.76 -21.48
N TYR A 129 16.98 11.36 -22.73
CA TYR A 129 15.85 10.44 -22.92
C TYR A 129 15.97 9.24 -21.96
N PRO A 130 14.88 8.90 -21.24
CA PRO A 130 13.47 9.28 -21.40
C PRO A 130 13.00 10.50 -20.59
N HIS A 131 13.85 11.43 -20.17
CA HIS A 131 13.52 12.71 -19.56
C HIS A 131 12.74 12.60 -18.24
N ARG A 132 13.12 11.69 -17.36
CA ARG A 132 12.38 11.37 -16.14
C ARG A 132 12.88 12.08 -14.89
N GLU A 133 14.03 12.71 -14.99
CA GLU A 133 14.78 13.25 -13.87
C GLU A 133 15.19 14.70 -14.12
N LEU A 134 15.24 15.46 -13.03
CA LEU A 134 15.98 16.70 -12.97
C LEU A 134 17.34 16.40 -12.35
N VAL A 135 18.39 16.84 -13.01
CA VAL A 135 19.78 16.63 -12.63
C VAL A 135 20.37 17.94 -12.17
N SER A 136 20.84 18.04 -10.96
CA SER A 136 21.54 19.23 -10.43
C SER A 136 23.05 19.03 -10.45
N ARG A 137 23.78 20.12 -10.83
CA ARG A 137 25.25 20.16 -10.87
C ARG A 137 25.75 21.42 -10.18
N ASP A 138 26.93 21.31 -9.60
CA ASP A 138 27.65 22.48 -9.05
C ASP A 138 28.33 23.30 -10.14
N SER A 139 29.02 24.38 -9.75
CA SER A 139 29.77 25.27 -10.64
C SER A 139 30.94 24.57 -11.37
N SER A 140 31.40 23.42 -10.89
CA SER A 140 32.43 22.60 -11.54
C SER A 140 31.85 21.60 -12.57
N GLY A 141 30.52 21.49 -12.65
CA GLY A 141 29.80 20.51 -13.48
C GLY A 141 29.63 19.14 -12.81
N THR A 142 30.05 18.99 -11.55
CA THR A 142 29.89 17.74 -10.80
C THR A 142 28.43 17.51 -10.42
N LEU A 143 27.94 16.27 -10.59
CA LEU A 143 26.60 15.88 -10.19
C LEU A 143 26.40 16.05 -8.67
N THR A 144 25.41 16.84 -8.28
CA THR A 144 25.09 17.10 -6.86
C THR A 144 23.77 16.51 -6.42
N GLY A 145 22.91 16.10 -7.36
CA GLY A 145 21.65 15.47 -7.04
C GLY A 145 20.84 15.09 -8.29
N THR A 146 19.94 14.14 -8.08
CA THR A 146 18.98 13.69 -9.08
C THR A 146 17.60 13.62 -8.44
N THR A 147 16.61 14.25 -9.08
CA THR A 147 15.23 14.24 -8.62
C THR A 147 14.35 13.52 -9.62
N LEU A 148 13.85 12.35 -9.22
CA LEU A 148 12.94 11.58 -10.05
C LEU A 148 11.52 12.15 -10.00
N LEU A 149 10.98 12.56 -11.15
CA LEU A 149 9.64 13.15 -11.26
C LEU A 149 8.55 12.25 -10.65
N ALA A 150 8.63 10.96 -10.91
CA ALA A 150 7.65 10.00 -10.41
C ALA A 150 7.51 10.00 -8.87
N ASN A 151 8.59 10.22 -8.12
CA ASN A 151 8.53 10.25 -6.66
C ASN A 151 7.75 11.45 -6.11
N HIS A 152 7.57 12.49 -6.92
CA HIS A 152 6.88 13.73 -6.56
C HIS A 152 5.51 13.90 -7.22
N ALA A 153 5.06 12.95 -8.02
CA ALA A 153 3.79 13.04 -8.77
C ALA A 153 2.60 13.42 -7.89
N HIS A 154 2.51 12.84 -6.70
CA HIS A 154 1.44 13.08 -5.73
C HIS A 154 1.43 14.53 -5.18
N GLN A 155 2.58 15.22 -5.22
CA GLN A 155 2.74 16.60 -4.73
C GLN A 155 2.43 17.64 -5.83
N ILE A 156 2.31 17.25 -7.11
CA ILE A 156 2.05 18.17 -8.20
C ILE A 156 0.59 18.64 -8.11
N PRO A 157 0.33 19.95 -7.91
CA PRO A 157 -1.03 20.48 -7.91
C PRO A 157 -1.71 20.19 -9.26
N ASP A 158 -3.02 19.96 -9.25
CA ASP A 158 -3.88 19.84 -10.44
C ASP A 158 -3.47 18.79 -11.49
N LEU A 159 -2.43 17.98 -11.24
CA LEU A 159 -2.14 16.81 -12.06
C LEU A 159 -3.32 15.83 -12.01
N ASP A 160 -3.63 15.15 -13.13
CA ASP A 160 -4.69 14.14 -13.18
C ASP A 160 -4.49 13.11 -12.03
N GLN A 161 -5.56 12.86 -11.30
CA GLN A 161 -5.50 11.99 -10.12
C GLN A 161 -5.01 10.59 -10.45
N ARG A 162 -5.32 10.08 -11.66
CA ARG A 162 -4.82 8.78 -12.14
C ARG A 162 -3.31 8.73 -12.32
N ALA A 163 -2.67 9.90 -12.58
CA ALA A 163 -1.21 9.99 -12.65
C ALA A 163 -0.55 10.15 -11.28
N LYS A 164 -1.33 10.47 -10.24
CA LYS A 164 -0.87 10.61 -8.84
C LYS A 164 -0.99 9.32 -8.05
N ASP A 165 -2.14 8.64 -8.17
CA ASP A 165 -2.49 7.46 -7.39
C ASP A 165 -1.79 6.21 -7.91
N LEU A 166 -1.53 5.25 -7.03
CA LEU A 166 -0.87 4.00 -7.36
C LEU A 166 -1.90 2.85 -7.34
N GLU A 167 -2.17 2.25 -8.50
CA GLU A 167 -3.02 1.07 -8.62
C GLU A 167 -2.27 -0.18 -8.17
N ILE A 168 -2.68 -0.78 -7.06
CA ILE A 168 -2.07 -1.99 -6.53
C ILE A 168 -2.53 -3.19 -7.35
N VAL A 169 -1.57 -3.89 -7.95
CA VAL A 169 -1.80 -5.06 -8.80
C VAL A 169 -1.37 -6.37 -8.16
N TYR A 170 -0.46 -6.31 -7.17
CA TYR A 170 0.05 -7.49 -6.48
C TYR A 170 0.47 -7.16 -5.04
N VAL A 171 0.29 -8.13 -4.15
CA VAL A 171 0.80 -8.11 -2.76
C VAL A 171 1.70 -9.32 -2.56
N GLY A 172 2.86 -9.10 -1.96
CA GLY A 172 3.81 -10.17 -1.68
C GLY A 172 4.64 -9.93 -0.42
N LYS A 173 5.39 -10.95 -0.02
CA LYS A 173 6.26 -10.92 1.16
C LYS A 173 7.66 -11.47 0.88
N GLY A 174 8.64 -10.95 1.62
CA GLY A 174 10.01 -11.48 1.71
C GLY A 174 10.24 -12.14 3.06
N LEU A 175 10.09 -13.47 3.16
CA LEU A 175 10.48 -14.22 4.36
C LEU A 175 11.99 -14.51 4.31
N ARG A 176 12.72 -14.29 5.40
CA ARG A 176 14.18 -14.49 5.55
C ARG A 176 15.06 -13.59 4.68
N ARG A 177 14.48 -12.75 3.85
CA ARG A 177 15.14 -11.74 3.04
C ARG A 177 14.27 -10.50 3.05
N SER A 178 14.86 -9.35 2.80
CA SER A 178 14.09 -8.12 2.61
C SER A 178 13.11 -8.27 1.43
N ALA A 179 12.08 -7.45 1.40
CA ALA A 179 11.16 -7.37 0.27
C ALA A 179 11.90 -7.09 -1.05
N GLN A 180 12.94 -6.26 -0.98
CA GLN A 180 13.80 -5.90 -2.11
C GLN A 180 14.54 -7.10 -2.69
N ASP A 181 15.20 -7.91 -1.85
CA ASP A 181 15.90 -9.12 -2.32
C ASP A 181 14.97 -10.13 -2.94
N ARG A 182 13.76 -10.25 -2.38
CA ARG A 182 12.75 -11.13 -2.94
C ARG A 182 12.29 -10.68 -4.32
N LEU A 183 12.10 -9.38 -4.50
CA LEU A 183 11.65 -8.79 -5.76
C LEU A 183 12.64 -9.01 -6.91
N LYS A 184 13.94 -8.92 -6.65
CA LYS A 184 14.99 -9.14 -7.68
C LYS A 184 14.87 -10.49 -8.40
N HIS A 185 14.31 -11.51 -7.74
CA HIS A 185 14.25 -12.89 -8.24
C HIS A 185 12.82 -13.43 -8.37
N HIS A 186 11.80 -12.54 -8.43
CA HIS A 186 10.41 -12.95 -8.36
C HIS A 186 9.79 -13.18 -9.74
N SER A 187 9.38 -14.43 -10.05
CA SER A 187 8.75 -14.78 -11.34
C SER A 187 7.47 -13.98 -11.63
N THR A 188 6.62 -13.77 -10.62
CA THR A 188 5.40 -12.95 -10.77
C THR A 188 5.71 -11.50 -11.11
N LEU A 189 6.81 -10.93 -10.61
CA LEU A 189 7.23 -9.58 -11.02
C LEU A 189 7.56 -9.54 -12.53
N GLN A 190 8.26 -10.55 -13.05
CA GLN A 190 8.56 -10.63 -14.48
C GLN A 190 7.27 -10.75 -15.32
N GLU A 191 6.30 -11.52 -14.85
CA GLU A 191 4.99 -11.64 -15.48
C GLU A 191 4.25 -10.29 -15.49
N ILE A 192 4.20 -9.59 -14.35
CA ILE A 192 3.58 -8.26 -14.24
C ILE A 192 4.24 -7.27 -15.20
N LEU A 193 5.58 -7.24 -15.25
CA LEU A 193 6.32 -6.35 -16.14
C LEU A 193 6.06 -6.66 -17.63
N ALA A 194 6.01 -7.93 -18.00
CA ALA A 194 5.68 -8.36 -19.36
C ALA A 194 4.25 -7.96 -19.75
N ASP A 195 3.30 -8.17 -18.86
CA ASP A 195 1.90 -7.82 -19.08
C ASP A 195 1.71 -6.29 -19.23
N ILE A 196 2.32 -5.51 -18.33
CA ILE A 196 2.21 -4.04 -18.38
C ILE A 196 2.86 -3.52 -19.65
N ASN A 197 4.05 -4.03 -20.01
CA ASN A 197 4.71 -3.62 -21.26
C ASN A 197 3.87 -3.95 -22.50
N SER A 198 3.09 -5.04 -22.47
CA SER A 198 2.30 -5.50 -23.62
C SER A 198 0.92 -4.84 -23.71
N TYR A 199 0.25 -4.61 -22.57
CA TYR A 199 -1.14 -4.20 -22.53
C TYR A 199 -1.39 -2.81 -21.95
N ASP A 200 -0.41 -2.23 -21.27
CA ASP A 200 -0.49 -0.90 -20.64
C ASP A 200 0.90 -0.20 -20.69
N PRO A 201 1.48 -0.03 -21.91
CA PRO A 201 2.85 0.46 -22.06
C PRO A 201 3.05 1.92 -21.57
N ASP A 202 1.97 2.65 -21.37
CA ASP A 202 1.99 4.01 -20.83
C ASP A 202 2.26 4.03 -19.32
N SER A 203 2.16 2.89 -18.64
CA SER A 203 2.38 2.77 -17.19
C SER A 203 3.79 2.32 -16.84
N GLU A 204 4.20 2.61 -15.62
CA GLU A 204 5.41 2.09 -14.98
C GLU A 204 5.09 1.46 -13.63
N VAL A 205 5.93 0.51 -13.21
CA VAL A 205 5.73 -0.29 -12.00
C VAL A 205 6.58 0.24 -10.86
N PHE A 206 5.95 0.35 -9.70
CA PHE A 206 6.56 0.73 -8.44
C PHE A 206 6.44 -0.41 -7.43
N ALA A 207 7.43 -0.50 -6.56
CA ALA A 207 7.36 -1.28 -5.36
C ALA A 207 7.22 -0.34 -4.14
N LEU A 208 6.17 -0.55 -3.38
CA LEU A 208 5.94 0.10 -2.10
C LEU A 208 6.17 -0.95 -1.02
N VAL A 209 7.26 -0.83 -0.29
CA VAL A 209 7.69 -1.80 0.72
C VAL A 209 7.42 -1.32 2.12
N TYR A 210 7.08 -2.24 3.03
CA TYR A 210 6.69 -1.93 4.39
C TYR A 210 7.36 -2.84 5.41
N ALA A 211 7.79 -2.24 6.52
CA ALA A 211 7.98 -2.92 7.80
C ALA A 211 6.70 -2.81 8.63
N PHE A 212 6.38 -3.85 9.39
CA PHE A 212 5.24 -3.86 10.30
C PHE A 212 5.69 -4.18 11.72
N GLU A 213 5.06 -3.52 12.68
CA GLU A 213 5.18 -3.86 14.08
C GLU A 213 3.88 -4.49 14.62
N TYR A 214 4.04 -5.48 15.48
CA TYR A 214 2.94 -6.01 16.26
C TYR A 214 2.70 -5.11 17.47
N LYS A 215 1.54 -4.50 17.53
CA LYS A 215 1.09 -3.80 18.74
C LYS A 215 0.51 -4.80 19.72
N LYS A 216 0.60 -4.49 21.02
CA LYS A 216 -0.15 -5.26 22.04
C LYS A 216 -1.62 -5.31 21.64
N PRO A 217 -2.31 -6.45 21.90
CA PRO A 217 -3.69 -6.61 21.47
C PRO A 217 -4.58 -5.43 21.83
N GLY A 218 -5.29 -4.91 20.85
CA GLY A 218 -6.33 -3.93 21.05
C GLY A 218 -7.49 -4.56 21.83
N ILE A 219 -8.05 -3.85 22.80
CA ILE A 219 -9.20 -4.31 23.59
C ILE A 219 -10.35 -3.36 23.31
N ALA A 220 -11.49 -3.92 22.94
CA ALA A 220 -12.72 -3.17 22.72
C ALA A 220 -13.87 -3.74 23.55
N SER A 221 -14.69 -2.88 24.15
CA SER A 221 -15.97 -3.26 24.74
C SER A 221 -17.03 -3.22 23.64
N PRO A 222 -17.67 -4.34 23.29
CA PRO A 222 -18.76 -4.33 22.34
C PRO A 222 -19.97 -3.59 22.94
N ASN A 223 -20.79 -2.99 22.05
CA ASN A 223 -22.03 -2.29 22.47
C ASN A 223 -23.15 -3.26 22.90
N VAL A 224 -22.88 -4.56 22.90
CA VAL A 224 -23.82 -5.63 23.29
C VAL A 224 -23.19 -6.46 24.39
N PRO A 225 -23.99 -6.96 25.37
CA PRO A 225 -23.47 -7.80 26.44
C PRO A 225 -22.78 -9.06 25.90
N GLY A 226 -21.67 -9.46 26.53
CA GLY A 226 -20.98 -10.71 26.24
C GLY A 226 -21.70 -11.90 26.88
N GLU A 227 -21.71 -13.03 26.17
CA GLU A 227 -22.27 -14.29 26.70
C GLU A 227 -21.36 -14.92 27.76
N ILE A 228 -20.04 -14.70 27.64
CA ILE A 228 -19.02 -15.23 28.54
C ILE A 228 -18.41 -14.08 29.35
N THR A 229 -18.57 -14.16 30.65
CA THR A 229 -18.13 -13.15 31.62
C THR A 229 -17.22 -13.73 32.70
N GLY A 230 -16.70 -12.88 33.59
CA GLY A 230 -15.98 -13.30 34.78
C GLY A 230 -14.67 -14.02 34.51
N GLN A 231 -14.43 -15.14 35.21
CA GLN A 231 -13.13 -15.84 35.20
C GLN A 231 -12.75 -16.38 33.81
N ALA A 232 -13.70 -16.87 33.03
CA ALA A 232 -13.46 -17.41 31.69
C ALA A 232 -13.06 -16.31 30.71
N ALA A 233 -13.74 -15.17 30.74
CA ALA A 233 -13.36 -13.99 29.95
C ALA A 233 -11.97 -13.48 30.36
N GLY A 234 -11.67 -13.43 31.66
CA GLY A 234 -10.35 -13.06 32.16
C GLY A 234 -9.24 -14.01 31.74
N ALA A 235 -9.50 -15.33 31.72
CA ALA A 235 -8.53 -16.33 31.26
C ALA A 235 -8.23 -16.16 29.74
N ARG A 236 -9.25 -15.92 28.93
CA ARG A 236 -9.10 -15.64 27.49
C ARG A 236 -8.27 -14.37 27.28
N LEU A 237 -8.58 -13.29 28.00
CA LEU A 237 -7.82 -12.03 27.88
C LEU A 237 -6.34 -12.22 28.22
N ARG A 238 -6.02 -13.00 29.26
CA ARG A 238 -4.63 -13.32 29.61
C ARG A 238 -3.92 -14.10 28.48
N ARG A 239 -4.57 -15.09 27.88
CA ARG A 239 -4.01 -15.83 26.72
C ARG A 239 -3.74 -14.90 25.54
N ALA A 240 -4.70 -14.05 25.19
CA ALA A 240 -4.55 -13.12 24.09
C ALA A 240 -3.41 -12.11 24.34
N ARG A 241 -3.26 -11.60 25.56
CA ARG A 241 -2.16 -10.70 25.95
C ARG A 241 -0.79 -11.38 25.96
N ALA A 242 -0.74 -12.67 26.27
CA ALA A 242 0.48 -13.45 26.26
C ALA A 242 0.87 -13.94 24.86
N TYR A 243 -0.02 -13.80 23.87
CA TYR A 243 0.25 -14.19 22.50
C TYR A 243 1.27 -13.27 21.85
N ALA A 244 2.36 -13.86 21.38
CA ALA A 244 3.43 -13.16 20.65
C ALA A 244 3.67 -13.91 19.34
N PRO A 245 3.10 -13.45 18.22
CA PRO A 245 3.32 -14.09 16.93
C PRO A 245 4.78 -13.95 16.49
N SER A 246 5.35 -15.02 15.93
CA SER A 246 6.67 -14.94 15.30
C SER A 246 6.66 -13.95 14.13
N ILE A 247 7.82 -13.43 13.74
CA ILE A 247 7.95 -12.50 12.61
C ILE A 247 7.34 -13.13 11.35
N ASP A 248 7.64 -14.40 11.04
CA ASP A 248 7.06 -15.10 9.90
C ASP A 248 5.53 -15.15 9.94
N GLN A 249 4.96 -15.33 11.14
CA GLN A 249 3.51 -15.33 11.31
C GLN A 249 2.90 -13.93 11.18
N GLN A 250 3.58 -12.91 11.70
CA GLN A 250 3.16 -11.52 11.53
C GLN A 250 3.08 -11.15 10.05
N ILE A 251 4.17 -11.39 9.31
CA ILE A 251 4.27 -11.11 7.88
C ILE A 251 3.19 -11.88 7.09
N ALA A 252 2.99 -13.16 7.41
CA ALA A 252 1.99 -13.99 6.73
C ALA A 252 0.55 -13.50 6.99
N LEU A 253 0.23 -13.05 8.20
CA LEU A 253 -1.08 -12.49 8.54
C LEU A 253 -1.34 -11.16 7.83
N VAL A 254 -0.34 -10.28 7.80
CA VAL A 254 -0.42 -8.99 7.13
C VAL A 254 -0.57 -9.17 5.62
N GLU A 255 0.23 -10.06 5.00
CA GLU A 255 0.11 -10.40 3.58
C GLU A 255 -1.29 -10.92 3.24
N ALA A 256 -1.78 -11.91 4.00
CA ALA A 256 -3.09 -12.51 3.74
C ALA A 256 -4.24 -11.50 3.87
N ALA A 257 -4.20 -10.64 4.87
CA ALA A 257 -5.19 -9.56 5.05
C ALA A 257 -5.13 -8.54 3.91
N SER A 258 -3.92 -8.17 3.47
CA SER A 258 -3.71 -7.20 2.39
C SER A 258 -4.18 -7.75 1.03
N ILE A 259 -3.90 -9.02 0.71
CA ILE A 259 -4.40 -9.68 -0.51
C ILE A 259 -5.92 -9.69 -0.53
N ALA A 260 -6.55 -10.08 0.59
CA ALA A 260 -8.00 -10.11 0.69
C ALA A 260 -8.64 -8.71 0.58
N TYR A 261 -7.96 -7.68 1.07
CA TYR A 261 -8.44 -6.30 1.02
C TYR A 261 -8.33 -5.70 -0.37
N PHE A 262 -7.14 -5.78 -0.99
CA PHE A 262 -6.90 -5.21 -2.32
C PHE A 262 -7.48 -6.08 -3.44
N GLN A 263 -7.81 -7.36 -3.17
CA GLN A 263 -8.40 -8.30 -4.15
C GLN A 263 -7.59 -8.38 -5.46
N THR A 264 -6.29 -8.47 -5.36
CA THR A 264 -5.33 -8.49 -6.49
C THR A 264 -5.34 -9.84 -7.24
N SER A 265 -6.52 -10.29 -7.67
CA SER A 265 -6.80 -11.65 -8.16
C SER A 265 -6.08 -12.03 -9.45
N ARG A 266 -5.63 -11.05 -10.24
CA ARG A 266 -4.89 -11.32 -11.49
C ARG A 266 -3.58 -12.03 -11.22
N TYR A 267 -2.85 -11.66 -10.18
CA TYR A 267 -1.53 -12.18 -9.88
C TYR A 267 -1.42 -12.86 -8.51
N ASN A 268 -2.38 -12.66 -7.61
CA ASN A 268 -2.48 -13.38 -6.35
C ASN A 268 -3.55 -14.48 -6.46
N SER A 269 -3.15 -15.73 -6.24
CA SER A 269 -4.06 -16.90 -6.25
C SER A 269 -4.47 -17.36 -4.85
N GLN A 270 -3.72 -16.97 -3.81
CA GLN A 270 -3.96 -17.35 -2.42
C GLN A 270 -4.58 -16.17 -1.65
N TYR A 271 -5.28 -16.47 -0.56
CA TYR A 271 -5.82 -15.51 0.41
C TYR A 271 -6.87 -14.50 -0.11
N LEU A 272 -7.34 -14.61 -1.35
CA LEU A 272 -8.42 -13.74 -1.87
C LEU A 272 -9.69 -13.78 -1.01
N ASP A 273 -9.90 -14.89 -0.34
CA ASP A 273 -11.04 -15.17 0.53
C ASP A 273 -10.65 -15.33 2.02
N PHE A 274 -9.55 -14.74 2.39
CA PHE A 274 -9.13 -14.71 3.79
C PHE A 274 -10.14 -13.91 4.65
N PRO A 275 -10.53 -14.42 5.84
CA PRO A 275 -10.06 -15.62 6.51
C PRO A 275 -10.90 -16.86 6.16
N ARG A 276 -10.25 -17.98 5.81
CA ARG A 276 -10.90 -19.29 5.70
C ARG A 276 -10.42 -20.25 6.79
N PRO A 277 -11.25 -21.21 7.24
CA PRO A 277 -10.86 -22.23 8.22
C PRO A 277 -9.66 -23.07 7.80
N THR A 278 -9.46 -23.23 6.48
CA THR A 278 -8.34 -23.98 5.90
C THR A 278 -6.99 -23.26 5.98
N HIS A 279 -6.99 -21.95 6.25
CA HIS A 279 -5.76 -21.17 6.33
C HIS A 279 -4.98 -21.49 7.60
N ARG A 280 -3.93 -22.29 7.48
CA ARG A 280 -3.10 -22.78 8.62
C ARG A 280 -2.50 -21.64 9.45
N ILE A 281 -2.28 -20.47 8.87
CA ILE A 281 -1.76 -19.28 9.57
C ILE A 281 -2.69 -18.79 10.69
N LEU A 282 -3.99 -19.12 10.62
CA LEU A 282 -5.00 -18.75 11.62
C LEU A 282 -5.06 -19.71 12.83
N ARG A 283 -4.36 -20.82 12.79
CA ARG A 283 -4.44 -21.86 13.82
C ARG A 283 -4.23 -21.33 15.24
N GLU A 284 -3.12 -20.64 15.45
CA GLU A 284 -2.78 -20.11 16.78
C GLU A 284 -3.61 -18.87 17.14
N VAL A 285 -4.01 -18.09 16.13
CA VAL A 285 -4.92 -16.94 16.30
C VAL A 285 -6.27 -17.39 16.84
N TYR A 286 -6.82 -18.48 16.28
CA TYR A 286 -8.08 -19.06 16.76
C TYR A 286 -7.97 -19.70 18.14
N LYS A 287 -6.84 -20.35 18.46
CA LYS A 287 -6.59 -20.88 19.83
C LYS A 287 -6.52 -19.78 20.88
N ALA A 288 -5.94 -18.63 20.52
CA ALA A 288 -5.88 -17.47 21.40
C ALA A 288 -7.23 -16.72 21.47
N ASP A 289 -8.17 -17.08 20.59
CA ASP A 289 -9.54 -16.60 20.56
C ASP A 289 -9.68 -15.09 20.28
N PHE A 290 -8.89 -14.59 19.33
CA PHE A 290 -9.02 -13.21 18.86
C PHE A 290 -10.33 -13.01 18.08
N ALA A 291 -10.94 -11.84 18.25
CA ALA A 291 -12.15 -11.44 17.55
C ALA A 291 -11.87 -10.90 16.15
N ALA A 292 -10.72 -10.26 15.96
CA ALA A 292 -10.36 -9.62 14.70
C ALA A 292 -8.85 -9.52 14.50
N LEU A 293 -8.46 -9.27 13.27
CA LEU A 293 -7.15 -8.79 12.86
C LEU A 293 -7.31 -7.38 12.26
N ILE A 294 -6.51 -6.45 12.73
CA ILE A 294 -6.43 -5.08 12.21
C ILE A 294 -5.04 -4.90 11.60
N VAL A 295 -5.00 -4.47 10.34
CA VAL A 295 -3.74 -4.11 9.66
C VAL A 295 -3.88 -2.68 9.15
N ASN A 296 -3.02 -1.80 9.64
CA ASN A 296 -2.98 -0.40 9.23
C ASN A 296 -1.84 -0.19 8.22
N ILE A 297 -2.19 -0.02 6.95
CA ILE A 297 -1.26 0.35 5.88
C ILE A 297 -1.34 1.86 5.73
N ASP A 298 -0.23 2.54 5.97
CA ASP A 298 -0.14 3.99 5.96
C ASP A 298 0.97 4.45 5.00
N SER A 299 0.65 5.35 4.08
CA SER A 299 1.56 5.99 3.14
C SER A 299 1.48 7.52 3.20
N THR A 300 0.91 8.08 4.27
CA THR A 300 0.70 9.53 4.43
C THR A 300 2.01 10.32 4.45
N ASP A 301 3.07 9.78 5.03
CA ASP A 301 4.41 10.39 5.08
C ASP A 301 5.20 10.26 3.76
N LEU A 302 4.72 9.47 2.82
CA LEU A 302 5.20 9.52 1.43
C LEU A 302 4.52 10.67 0.65
N GLY A 303 4.27 11.80 1.32
CA GLY A 303 3.62 12.98 0.77
C GLY A 303 2.13 12.79 0.49
N GLY A 304 1.47 11.86 1.18
CA GLY A 304 0.06 11.55 0.99
C GLY A 304 -0.20 10.66 -0.23
N LEU A 305 0.78 9.86 -0.67
CA LEU A 305 0.61 8.89 -1.76
C LEU A 305 -0.62 8.01 -1.49
N ARG A 306 -1.60 8.06 -2.39
CA ARG A 306 -2.79 7.22 -2.29
C ARG A 306 -2.59 5.94 -3.09
N THR A 307 -3.02 4.83 -2.50
CA THR A 307 -3.06 3.54 -3.18
C THR A 307 -4.51 3.07 -3.35
N TYR A 308 -4.79 2.31 -4.39
CA TYR A 308 -6.12 1.77 -4.68
C TYR A 308 -6.02 0.45 -5.44
N SER A 309 -7.15 -0.22 -5.60
CA SER A 309 -7.29 -1.38 -6.50
C SER A 309 -8.70 -1.40 -7.07
N GLU A 310 -9.05 -2.42 -7.84
CA GLU A 310 -10.44 -2.64 -8.30
C GLU A 310 -11.46 -2.61 -7.15
N LYS A 311 -11.08 -3.07 -5.95
CA LYS A 311 -11.97 -3.18 -4.78
C LYS A 311 -11.68 -2.16 -3.69
N ALA A 312 -10.42 -1.78 -3.51
CA ALA A 312 -10.03 -0.82 -2.49
C ALA A 312 -10.08 0.61 -3.05
N VAL A 313 -10.82 1.48 -2.38
CA VAL A 313 -10.92 2.90 -2.74
C VAL A 313 -9.58 3.60 -2.49
N ALA A 314 -9.24 4.56 -3.34
CA ALA A 314 -7.99 5.31 -3.25
C ALA A 314 -7.87 6.06 -1.92
N ALA A 315 -6.85 5.73 -1.14
CA ALA A 315 -6.54 6.34 0.15
C ALA A 315 -5.04 6.26 0.46
N ALA A 316 -4.53 7.20 1.27
CA ALA A 316 -3.18 7.14 1.81
C ALA A 316 -3.10 6.30 3.09
N PHE A 317 -4.24 6.02 3.71
CA PHE A 317 -4.36 5.19 4.91
C PHE A 317 -5.46 4.13 4.71
N HIS A 318 -5.10 2.85 4.84
CA HIS A 318 -6.00 1.72 4.71
C HIS A 318 -6.10 0.96 6.04
N PRO A 319 -7.16 1.18 6.81
CA PRO A 319 -7.47 0.36 8.00
C PRO A 319 -8.15 -0.95 7.56
N ILE A 320 -7.39 -2.02 7.46
CA ILE A 320 -7.91 -3.34 7.08
C ILE A 320 -8.43 -4.04 8.33
N LEU A 321 -9.71 -4.37 8.34
CA LEU A 321 -10.35 -5.14 9.41
C LEU A 321 -10.78 -6.51 8.91
N VAL A 322 -10.22 -7.56 9.50
CA VAL A 322 -10.61 -8.96 9.26
C VAL A 322 -11.37 -9.46 10.49
N ASP A 323 -12.66 -9.72 10.33
CA ASP A 323 -13.54 -10.17 11.42
C ASP A 323 -13.48 -11.69 11.58
N PHE A 324 -13.06 -12.17 12.76
CA PHE A 324 -12.99 -13.58 13.13
C PHE A 324 -14.21 -14.06 13.93
N ARG A 325 -15.17 -13.19 14.22
CA ARG A 325 -16.36 -13.52 15.03
C ARG A 325 -17.39 -14.34 14.27
N LYS A 326 -17.31 -14.42 12.94
CA LYS A 326 -18.20 -15.25 12.15
C LYS A 326 -18.08 -16.71 12.61
N LEU A 327 -19.12 -17.18 13.28
CA LEU A 327 -19.18 -18.50 13.95
C LEU A 327 -18.87 -19.64 12.96
N GLU A 328 -19.29 -19.51 11.72
CA GLU A 328 -19.08 -20.45 10.64
C GLU A 328 -17.60 -20.72 10.35
N ASN A 329 -16.78 -19.67 10.32
CA ASN A 329 -15.35 -19.78 10.06
C ASN A 329 -14.61 -20.48 11.21
N ARG A 330 -15.02 -20.21 12.46
CA ARG A 330 -14.39 -20.79 13.65
C ARG A 330 -14.79 -22.24 13.87
N SER A 331 -16.10 -22.54 13.83
CA SER A 331 -16.61 -23.89 14.10
C SER A 331 -16.22 -24.90 13.00
N SER A 332 -16.14 -24.49 11.74
CA SER A 332 -15.66 -25.40 10.69
C SER A 332 -14.17 -25.66 10.77
N TRP A 333 -13.36 -24.67 11.19
CA TRP A 333 -11.93 -24.87 11.39
C TRP A 333 -11.65 -25.88 12.51
N PHE A 334 -12.29 -25.75 13.68
CA PHE A 334 -12.14 -26.68 14.81
C PHE A 334 -12.58 -28.09 14.43
N ARG A 335 -13.64 -28.25 13.64
CA ARG A 335 -14.06 -29.55 13.13
C ARG A 335 -13.06 -30.19 12.18
N GLN A 336 -12.48 -29.41 11.28
CA GLN A 336 -11.49 -29.90 10.31
C GLN A 336 -10.13 -30.20 10.94
N SER A 337 -9.74 -29.49 11.97
CA SER A 337 -8.46 -29.66 12.66
C SER A 337 -8.46 -30.73 13.73
N GLY A 338 -9.61 -31.35 14.04
CA GLY A 338 -9.76 -32.34 15.10
C GLY A 338 -9.52 -31.81 16.51
N VAL A 339 -9.52 -30.48 16.68
CA VAL A 339 -9.40 -29.83 18.00
C VAL A 339 -10.81 -29.66 18.57
N PRO A 340 -11.12 -30.12 19.80
CA PRO A 340 -12.42 -29.87 20.43
C PRO A 340 -12.68 -28.38 20.54
N GLY A 341 -13.89 -27.96 20.18
CA GLY A 341 -14.33 -26.56 20.16
C GLY A 341 -14.53 -25.98 21.57
#